data_c28bb84a96ea44f541564d20ca0eb7f0
#
_entry.id   c28bb84a96ea44f541564d20ca0eb7f0
#
_cell.length_a   1.000
_cell.length_b   1.000
_cell.length_c   1.000
_cell.angle_alpha   90.00
_cell.angle_beta   90.00
_cell.angle_gamma   90.00
#
_symmetry.space_group_name_H-M   'P 1'
#
loop_
_entity.id
_entity.type
_entity.pdbx_description
1 polymer ?
#
loop_
_entity_poly.entity_id
_entity_poly.type
_entity_poly.pdbx_seq_one_letter_code
_entity_poly.pdbx_strand_id
1 'polypeptide(L)'
;MSAIPTRGVFQVDGWGWVKTPVTYVSMTHEINHGENQNHAEWRIFGVYYNDSRGIVKTDNRPESVRAGDLSAINIGTYGGHFIDALPTTAGKFDFLAWGAWQSGSWGNQTQRSGAGALEAGFQPNIWEKVRPWFRGGYYYASGDGNPNDNVHGTFFTILPTPRVYARFPFFNQMNNRDLFEEIVLRPGKNFTIRSDIHGLWLANSHDLWYTGGGAYQPWTFGYTGRPSNGHTGLATLYDISGDYKWKYGISVGLYFGYAVGGPVVKAIYPPNPNGALGYTEFNYRF
;
A
#
# COMPACT_ATOMS: atom_id res chain seq x y z
N MET A 1 13.86 -19.75 3.99
CA MET A 1 13.74 -19.35 2.57
C MET A 1 12.44 -19.94 2.05
N SER A 2 11.52 -19.11 1.58
CA SER A 2 10.27 -19.56 0.97
C SER A 2 10.20 -19.09 -0.47
N ALA A 3 9.82 -19.98 -1.38
CA ALA A 3 9.56 -19.65 -2.78
C ALA A 3 8.15 -20.15 -3.11
N ILE A 4 7.34 -19.30 -3.70
CA ILE A 4 6.01 -19.66 -4.19
C ILE A 4 6.04 -19.55 -5.71
N PRO A 5 6.39 -20.64 -6.44
CA PRO A 5 6.33 -20.62 -7.88
C PRO A 5 4.86 -20.78 -8.31
N THR A 6 4.34 -19.79 -9.01
CA THR A 6 3.07 -19.93 -9.72
C THR A 6 3.36 -20.10 -11.21
N ARG A 7 3.03 -21.26 -11.78
CA ARG A 7 3.28 -21.56 -13.18
C ARG A 7 2.21 -20.92 -14.07
N GLY A 8 2.36 -19.64 -14.38
CA GLY A 8 1.61 -19.01 -15.45
C GLY A 8 0.09 -18.89 -15.26
N VAL A 9 -0.47 -19.62 -14.29
CA VAL A 9 -1.92 -19.70 -14.08
C VAL A 9 -2.21 -19.66 -12.60
N PHE A 10 -3.05 -18.72 -12.18
CA PHE A 10 -3.47 -18.54 -10.81
C PHE A 10 -5.00 -18.53 -10.76
N GLN A 11 -5.61 -19.40 -9.96
CA GLN A 11 -7.04 -19.42 -9.78
C GLN A 11 -7.45 -18.46 -8.68
N VAL A 12 -8.35 -17.54 -9.02
CA VAL A 12 -8.96 -16.61 -8.09
C VAL A 12 -10.45 -16.93 -8.03
N ASP A 13 -10.85 -17.54 -6.92
CA ASP A 13 -12.20 -17.64 -6.39
C ASP A 13 -13.33 -17.55 -7.44
N GLY A 14 -13.58 -18.63 -8.15
CA GLY A 14 -14.62 -18.74 -9.19
C GLY A 14 -14.35 -18.02 -10.51
N TRP A 15 -13.26 -17.26 -10.61
CA TRP A 15 -12.92 -16.51 -11.84
C TRP A 15 -12.11 -17.33 -12.83
N GLY A 16 -11.68 -18.54 -12.45
CA GLY A 16 -10.79 -19.36 -13.26
C GLY A 16 -9.32 -19.00 -13.05
N TRP A 17 -8.49 -19.36 -14.02
CA TRP A 17 -7.04 -19.24 -13.93
C TRP A 17 -6.53 -17.95 -14.59
N VAL A 18 -5.72 -17.18 -13.88
CA VAL A 18 -5.11 -15.94 -14.37
C VAL A 18 -3.65 -16.18 -14.73
N LYS A 19 -3.23 -15.76 -15.94
CA LYS A 19 -1.86 -15.92 -16.44
C LYS A 19 -0.92 -14.84 -15.88
N THR A 20 -0.77 -14.80 -14.56
CA THR A 20 0.06 -13.82 -13.85
C THR A 20 0.93 -14.50 -12.81
N PRO A 21 1.95 -15.28 -13.20
CA PRO A 21 2.83 -15.95 -12.25
C PRO A 21 3.59 -14.94 -11.39
N VAL A 22 3.67 -15.26 -10.11
CA VAL A 22 4.48 -14.53 -9.14
C VAL A 22 5.44 -15.50 -8.48
N THR A 23 6.72 -15.15 -8.44
CA THR A 23 7.73 -15.86 -7.66
C THR A 23 8.24 -14.96 -6.56
N TYR A 24 8.25 -15.46 -5.33
CA TYR A 24 8.72 -14.73 -4.16
C TYR A 24 9.82 -15.49 -3.45
N VAL A 25 10.90 -14.80 -3.13
CA VAL A 25 12.01 -15.30 -2.31
C VAL A 25 12.32 -14.28 -1.25
N SER A 26 12.50 -14.72 -0.01
CA SER A 26 12.95 -13.83 1.06
C SER A 26 13.89 -14.53 2.04
N MET A 27 14.72 -13.72 2.69
CA MET A 27 15.52 -14.11 3.83
C MET A 27 15.22 -13.13 4.97
N THR A 28 14.89 -13.67 6.12
CA THR A 28 14.60 -12.92 7.34
C THR A 28 15.62 -13.30 8.41
N HIS A 29 16.09 -12.32 9.16
CA HIS A 29 16.91 -12.54 10.32
C HIS A 29 16.37 -11.73 11.51
N GLU A 30 16.12 -12.43 12.60
CA GLU A 30 15.67 -11.84 13.86
C GLU A 30 16.84 -11.67 14.81
N ILE A 31 16.95 -10.51 15.43
CA ILE A 31 17.96 -10.17 16.39
C ILE A 31 17.28 -9.95 17.73
N ASN A 32 17.54 -10.83 18.69
CA ASN A 32 17.05 -10.70 20.06
C ASN A 32 18.11 -9.99 20.91
N HIS A 33 17.79 -8.81 21.43
CA HIS A 33 18.68 -8.02 22.27
C HIS A 33 18.34 -8.26 23.75
N GLY A 34 18.94 -9.31 24.36
CA GLY A 34 18.91 -9.56 25.81
C GLY A 34 17.57 -10.05 26.37
N GLU A 35 17.49 -10.11 27.71
CA GLU A 35 16.35 -10.65 28.45
C GLU A 35 15.06 -9.80 28.37
N ASN A 36 15.14 -8.56 27.90
CA ASN A 36 14.04 -7.59 27.90
C ASN A 36 13.19 -7.57 26.62
N GLN A 37 13.22 -8.62 25.79
CA GLN A 37 12.40 -8.74 24.57
C GLN A 37 12.59 -7.58 23.57
N ASN A 38 13.80 -7.01 23.51
CA ASN A 38 14.18 -6.14 22.41
C ASN A 38 14.27 -6.99 21.16
N HIS A 39 13.45 -6.68 20.18
CA HIS A 39 13.34 -7.47 18.97
C HIS A 39 13.56 -6.58 17.77
N ALA A 40 14.64 -6.85 17.04
CA ALA A 40 14.87 -6.28 15.73
C ALA A 40 14.75 -7.36 14.66
N GLU A 41 14.19 -7.03 13.53
CA GLU A 41 14.11 -7.89 12.36
C GLU A 41 14.60 -7.12 11.14
N TRP A 42 15.44 -7.77 10.32
CA TRP A 42 15.61 -7.32 8.95
C TRP A 42 15.22 -8.43 7.98
N ARG A 43 14.70 -8.02 6.84
CA ARG A 43 14.32 -8.89 5.75
C ARG A 43 14.81 -8.32 4.43
N ILE A 44 15.34 -9.18 3.58
CA ILE A 44 15.53 -8.90 2.17
C ILE A 44 14.61 -9.80 1.35
N PHE A 45 14.10 -9.30 0.23
CA PHE A 45 13.21 -10.06 -0.62
C PHE A 45 13.42 -9.76 -2.10
N GLY A 46 13.04 -10.73 -2.94
CA GLY A 46 12.87 -10.59 -4.36
C GLY A 46 11.50 -11.10 -4.77
N VAL A 47 10.79 -10.35 -5.59
CA VAL A 47 9.52 -10.73 -6.20
C VAL A 47 9.66 -10.61 -7.71
N TYR A 48 9.35 -11.65 -8.44
CA TYR A 48 9.23 -11.60 -9.90
C TYR A 48 7.76 -11.74 -10.28
N TYR A 49 7.26 -10.78 -11.03
CA TYR A 49 5.91 -10.74 -11.58
C TYR A 49 5.96 -10.79 -13.11
N ASN A 50 5.16 -11.68 -13.70
CA ASN A 50 4.94 -11.73 -15.13
C ASN A 50 3.45 -11.64 -15.44
N ASP A 51 3.08 -10.85 -16.44
CA ASP A 51 1.72 -10.79 -16.98
C ASP A 51 1.77 -10.90 -18.49
N SER A 52 1.40 -12.07 -19.01
CA SER A 52 1.40 -12.39 -20.44
C SER A 52 0.01 -12.45 -21.06
N ARG A 53 -1.00 -11.82 -20.45
CA ARG A 53 -2.40 -11.88 -20.89
C ARG A 53 -2.67 -11.16 -22.21
N GLY A 54 -1.79 -10.27 -22.68
CA GLY A 54 -2.03 -9.46 -23.89
C GLY A 54 -3.11 -8.40 -23.69
N ILE A 55 -3.19 -7.80 -22.50
CA ILE A 55 -4.17 -6.77 -22.15
C ILE A 55 -3.57 -5.37 -22.20
N VAL A 56 -4.43 -4.37 -22.45
CA VAL A 56 -4.03 -2.95 -22.40
C VAL A 56 -3.68 -2.57 -20.98
N LYS A 57 -2.49 -2.02 -20.80
CA LYS A 57 -1.97 -1.54 -19.50
C LYS A 57 -2.46 -0.13 -19.20
N THR A 58 -2.48 0.23 -17.92
CA THR A 58 -2.76 1.59 -17.46
C THR A 58 -1.45 2.27 -17.07
N ASP A 59 -1.07 3.28 -17.82
CA ASP A 59 0.07 4.16 -17.58
C ASP A 59 -0.22 5.55 -18.16
N ASN A 60 0.71 6.49 -18.05
CA ASN A 60 0.51 7.89 -18.48
C ASN A 60 0.69 8.13 -20.00
N ARG A 61 1.04 7.11 -20.80
CA ARG A 61 1.11 7.24 -22.26
C ARG A 61 -0.28 7.53 -22.87
N PRO A 62 -0.35 8.15 -24.05
CA PRO A 62 -1.59 8.30 -24.79
C PRO A 62 -2.30 6.97 -25.02
N GLU A 63 -3.64 6.98 -25.00
CA GLU A 63 -4.46 5.76 -25.13
C GLU A 63 -4.17 4.97 -26.41
N SER A 64 -3.96 5.67 -27.53
CA SER A 64 -3.61 5.04 -28.82
C SER A 64 -2.29 4.27 -28.77
N VAL A 65 -1.32 4.75 -28.01
CA VAL A 65 -0.03 4.07 -27.81
C VAL A 65 -0.21 2.84 -26.92
N ARG A 66 -0.93 2.99 -25.80
CA ARG A 66 -1.22 1.89 -24.86
C ARG A 66 -2.02 0.76 -25.53
N ALA A 67 -3.03 1.10 -26.35
CA ALA A 67 -3.85 0.14 -27.07
C ALA A 67 -3.03 -0.72 -28.05
N GLY A 68 -1.96 -0.17 -28.62
CA GLY A 68 -1.02 -0.90 -29.48
C GLY A 68 0.02 -1.75 -28.76
N ASP A 69 0.18 -1.58 -27.44
CA ASP A 69 1.19 -2.28 -26.65
C ASP A 69 0.54 -3.42 -25.83
N LEU A 70 0.45 -4.59 -26.42
CA LEU A 70 -0.05 -5.81 -25.78
C LEU A 70 1.08 -6.74 -25.29
N SER A 71 2.32 -6.26 -25.29
CA SER A 71 3.50 -7.01 -24.81
C SER A 71 3.39 -7.30 -23.32
N ALA A 72 4.04 -8.36 -22.87
CA ALA A 72 4.01 -8.80 -21.47
C ALA A 72 4.64 -7.78 -20.52
N ILE A 73 4.17 -7.78 -19.26
CA ILE A 73 4.86 -7.16 -18.14
C ILE A 73 5.79 -8.20 -17.52
N ASN A 74 7.05 -7.82 -17.28
CA ASN A 74 8.03 -8.63 -16.56
C ASN A 74 8.77 -7.74 -15.59
N ILE A 75 8.47 -7.84 -14.30
CA ILE A 75 9.04 -6.97 -13.27
C ILE A 75 9.69 -7.80 -12.17
N GLY A 76 10.98 -7.55 -11.94
CA GLY A 76 11.67 -7.90 -10.72
C GLY A 76 11.56 -6.76 -9.71
N THR A 77 11.07 -7.05 -8.50
CA THR A 77 11.05 -6.14 -7.36
C THR A 77 12.02 -6.66 -6.31
N TYR A 78 12.98 -5.86 -5.92
CA TYR A 78 14.02 -6.20 -4.94
C TYR A 78 13.97 -5.18 -3.82
N GLY A 79 13.95 -5.64 -2.58
CA GLY A 79 13.82 -4.76 -1.46
C GLY A 79 14.11 -5.40 -0.12
N GLY A 80 13.86 -4.63 0.92
CA GLY A 80 13.98 -5.09 2.28
C GLY A 80 13.32 -4.17 3.28
N HIS A 81 13.27 -4.63 4.51
CA HIS A 81 12.89 -3.80 5.65
C HIS A 81 13.78 -4.06 6.84
N PHE A 82 13.80 -3.08 7.71
CA PHE A 82 14.31 -3.18 9.08
C PHE A 82 13.21 -2.69 10.03
N ILE A 83 12.94 -3.48 11.06
CA ILE A 83 12.00 -3.15 12.14
C ILE A 83 12.74 -3.31 13.44
N ASP A 84 12.58 -2.37 14.37
CA ASP A 84 13.13 -2.47 15.72
C ASP A 84 12.14 -1.96 16.74
N ALA A 85 12.21 -2.49 17.95
CA ALA A 85 11.41 -2.10 19.09
C ALA A 85 12.24 -2.01 20.35
N LEU A 86 12.47 -0.79 20.80
CA LEU A 86 13.38 -0.44 21.89
C LEU A 86 12.61 -0.08 23.17
N PRO A 87 12.54 -0.95 24.18
CA PRO A 87 12.02 -0.61 25.49
C PRO A 87 12.95 0.36 26.21
N THR A 88 12.36 1.36 26.83
CA THR A 88 13.02 2.36 27.66
C THR A 88 12.26 2.52 28.98
N THR A 89 12.82 3.27 29.93
CA THR A 89 12.14 3.61 31.19
C THR A 89 10.87 4.46 30.98
N ALA A 90 10.82 5.27 29.92
CA ALA A 90 9.67 6.12 29.59
C ALA A 90 8.57 5.40 28.81
N GLY A 91 8.90 4.29 28.14
CA GLY A 91 8.00 3.56 27.27
C GLY A 91 8.76 2.77 26.21
N LYS A 92 8.05 2.32 25.17
CA LYS A 92 8.61 1.54 24.07
C LYS A 92 8.61 2.40 22.81
N PHE A 93 9.78 2.58 22.21
CA PHE A 93 9.92 3.13 20.86
C PHE A 93 9.89 2.00 19.85
N ASP A 94 9.31 2.24 18.70
CA ASP A 94 9.38 1.34 17.54
C ASP A 94 9.75 2.15 16.28
N PHE A 95 10.38 1.46 15.35
CA PHE A 95 10.87 2.03 14.11
C PHE A 95 10.75 1.03 12.98
N LEU A 96 10.35 1.52 11.80
CA LEU A 96 10.33 0.76 10.55
C LEU A 96 11.01 1.56 9.44
N ALA A 97 11.94 0.91 8.73
CA ALA A 97 12.45 1.38 7.44
C ALA A 97 12.21 0.29 6.41
N TRP A 98 11.60 0.66 5.29
CA TRP A 98 11.32 -0.24 4.17
C TRP A 98 11.70 0.43 2.86
N GLY A 99 12.22 -0.36 1.90
CA GLY A 99 12.50 0.13 0.57
C GLY A 99 12.49 -0.97 -0.46
N ALA A 100 12.09 -0.64 -1.69
CA ALA A 100 12.09 -1.54 -2.81
C ALA A 100 12.41 -0.80 -4.14
N TRP A 101 13.05 -1.52 -5.04
CA TRP A 101 13.36 -1.06 -6.38
C TRP A 101 12.84 -2.07 -7.40
N GLN A 102 12.37 -1.57 -8.56
CA GLN A 102 11.84 -2.39 -9.64
C GLN A 102 12.62 -2.19 -10.93
N SER A 103 12.82 -3.31 -11.64
CA SER A 103 13.41 -3.34 -12.97
C SER A 103 12.74 -4.41 -13.83
N GLY A 104 12.87 -4.26 -15.15
CA GLY A 104 12.32 -5.20 -16.10
C GLY A 104 11.64 -4.51 -17.27
N SER A 105 10.47 -5.01 -17.69
CA SER A 105 9.70 -4.44 -18.79
C SER A 105 8.22 -4.21 -18.41
N TRP A 106 7.70 -3.09 -18.85
CA TRP A 106 6.29 -2.70 -18.82
C TRP A 106 5.77 -2.66 -20.25
N GLY A 107 5.42 -3.83 -20.78
CA GLY A 107 5.19 -3.94 -22.23
C GLY A 107 6.47 -3.60 -22.99
N ASN A 108 6.38 -2.62 -23.89
CA ASN A 108 7.51 -2.14 -24.71
C ASN A 108 8.39 -1.12 -24.00
N GLN A 109 8.06 -0.70 -22.77
CA GLN A 109 8.89 0.23 -21.99
C GLN A 109 9.81 -0.51 -21.02
N THR A 110 10.91 0.12 -20.65
CA THR A 110 11.79 -0.34 -19.56
C THR A 110 11.17 0.06 -18.22
N GLN A 111 10.95 -0.91 -17.32
CA GLN A 111 10.55 -0.62 -15.94
C GLN A 111 11.75 -0.14 -15.12
N ARG A 112 11.62 1.04 -14.49
CA ARG A 112 12.61 1.58 -13.56
C ARG A 112 11.92 2.46 -12.52
N SER A 113 11.69 1.92 -11.34
CA SER A 113 10.92 2.61 -10.29
C SER A 113 11.37 2.21 -8.89
N GLY A 114 10.95 2.97 -7.88
CA GLY A 114 11.27 2.70 -6.50
C GLY A 114 10.23 3.19 -5.53
N ALA A 115 10.19 2.57 -4.35
CA ALA A 115 9.33 2.97 -3.25
C ALA A 115 10.05 2.78 -1.91
N GLY A 116 9.60 3.49 -0.88
CA GLY A 116 10.13 3.34 0.47
C GLY A 116 9.20 3.93 1.52
N ALA A 117 9.40 3.50 2.77
CA ALA A 117 8.69 4.01 3.93
C ALA A 117 9.63 4.13 5.13
N LEU A 118 9.40 5.17 5.92
CA LEU A 118 9.99 5.36 7.24
C LEU A 118 8.88 5.65 8.23
N GLU A 119 8.86 4.90 9.33
CA GLU A 119 7.85 5.05 10.37
C GLU A 119 8.52 5.03 11.74
N ALA A 120 7.97 5.77 12.68
CA ALA A 120 8.36 5.74 14.08
C ALA A 120 7.13 5.73 14.97
N GLY A 121 7.24 5.05 16.11
CA GLY A 121 6.17 4.95 17.08
C GLY A 121 6.68 5.08 18.52
N PHE A 122 5.79 5.49 19.40
CA PHE A 122 6.07 5.56 20.83
C PHE A 122 4.84 5.11 21.65
N GLN A 123 5.10 4.16 22.56
CA GLN A 123 4.11 3.66 23.52
C GLN A 123 4.58 4.04 24.92
N PRO A 124 4.08 5.13 25.51
CA PRO A 124 4.50 5.56 26.85
C PRO A 124 4.05 4.60 27.94
N ASN A 125 4.84 4.46 29.01
CA ASN A 125 4.50 3.67 30.19
C ASN A 125 3.46 4.34 31.11
N ILE A 126 2.91 5.48 30.68
CA ILE A 126 1.83 6.19 31.36
C ILE A 126 0.48 5.81 30.72
N TRP A 127 -0.63 6.14 31.39
CA TRP A 127 -2.00 5.87 30.91
C TRP A 127 -2.27 4.38 30.65
N GLU A 128 -1.89 3.52 31.57
CA GLU A 128 -2.04 2.06 31.48
C GLU A 128 -3.44 1.58 31.12
N LYS A 129 -4.49 2.37 31.48
CA LYS A 129 -5.89 2.01 31.17
C LYS A 129 -6.21 2.09 29.68
N VAL A 130 -5.55 2.97 28.92
CA VAL A 130 -5.82 3.19 27.48
C VAL A 130 -4.66 2.76 26.60
N ARG A 131 -3.48 2.55 27.16
CA ARG A 131 -2.26 2.06 26.49
C ARG A 131 -2.07 2.69 25.11
N PRO A 132 -1.84 4.02 25.04
CA PRO A 132 -1.73 4.71 23.79
C PRO A 132 -0.48 4.28 23.02
N TRP A 133 -0.59 4.29 21.69
CA TRP A 133 0.52 4.16 20.78
C TRP A 133 0.42 5.28 19.75
N PHE A 134 1.38 6.18 19.75
CA PHE A 134 1.51 7.27 18.80
C PHE A 134 2.44 6.83 17.69
N ARG A 135 2.04 6.95 16.44
CA ARG A 135 2.85 6.63 15.27
C ARG A 135 2.80 7.76 14.27
N GLY A 136 3.85 7.86 13.48
CA GLY A 136 3.89 8.71 12.32
C GLY A 136 4.86 8.13 11.30
N GLY A 137 4.66 8.47 10.05
CA GLY A 137 5.50 7.95 9.01
C GLY A 137 5.30 8.65 7.67
N TYR A 138 6.22 8.34 6.77
CA TYR A 138 6.19 8.82 5.41
C TYR A 138 6.41 7.66 4.45
N TYR A 139 5.50 7.53 3.48
CA TYR A 139 5.59 6.61 2.36
C TYR A 139 5.81 7.38 1.06
N TYR A 140 6.65 6.83 0.19
CA TYR A 140 6.92 7.33 -1.15
C TYR A 140 6.92 6.17 -2.15
N ALA A 141 6.26 6.37 -3.29
CA ALA A 141 6.39 5.53 -4.46
C ALA A 141 6.49 6.40 -5.72
N SER A 142 7.49 6.13 -6.55
CA SER A 142 7.75 6.89 -7.75
C SER A 142 6.58 6.88 -8.73
N GLY A 143 6.44 7.96 -9.50
CA GLY A 143 5.59 8.09 -10.66
C GLY A 143 6.41 8.36 -11.90
N ASP A 144 5.81 8.15 -13.08
CA ASP A 144 6.44 8.42 -14.37
C ASP A 144 6.40 9.91 -14.71
N GLY A 145 7.58 10.47 -15.00
CA GLY A 145 7.74 11.88 -15.33
C GLY A 145 7.60 12.21 -16.81
N ASN A 146 7.74 11.22 -17.69
CA ASN A 146 7.78 11.46 -19.14
C ASN A 146 7.21 10.27 -19.93
N PRO A 147 5.99 10.38 -20.44
CA PRO A 147 5.35 9.28 -21.20
C PRO A 147 6.01 8.95 -22.53
N ASN A 148 7.05 9.70 -22.96
CA ASN A 148 7.65 9.58 -24.30
C ASN A 148 9.12 9.11 -24.29
N ASP A 149 9.67 8.69 -23.14
CA ASP A 149 11.10 8.31 -23.03
C ASP A 149 11.36 6.80 -23.01
N ASN A 150 10.34 5.99 -23.29
CA ASN A 150 10.38 4.52 -23.23
C ASN A 150 10.73 3.94 -21.86
N VAL A 151 10.62 4.72 -20.79
CA VAL A 151 10.79 4.28 -19.41
C VAL A 151 9.46 4.37 -18.67
N HIS A 152 9.05 3.32 -18.00
CA HIS A 152 7.93 3.35 -17.06
C HIS A 152 8.49 3.57 -15.65
N GLY A 153 8.33 4.81 -15.15
CA GLY A 153 8.87 5.26 -13.87
C GLY A 153 7.94 5.00 -12.68
N THR A 154 6.72 4.56 -12.90
CA THR A 154 5.73 4.31 -11.84
C THR A 154 6.03 3.03 -11.10
N PHE A 155 6.15 3.11 -9.77
CA PHE A 155 6.27 1.92 -8.93
C PHE A 155 4.98 1.10 -8.99
N PHE A 156 5.09 -0.13 -9.47
CA PHE A 156 3.95 -1.01 -9.68
C PHE A 156 3.69 -1.86 -8.43
N THR A 157 2.50 -1.76 -7.87
CA THR A 157 2.05 -2.59 -6.75
C THR A 157 1.24 -3.78 -7.28
N ILE A 158 1.65 -5.01 -6.95
CA ILE A 158 0.95 -6.22 -7.38
C ILE A 158 -0.42 -6.30 -6.71
N LEU A 159 -0.50 -5.93 -5.43
CA LEU A 159 -1.72 -5.81 -4.64
C LEU A 159 -1.98 -4.34 -4.31
N PRO A 160 -3.10 -3.77 -4.71
CA PRO A 160 -3.37 -2.33 -4.58
C PRO A 160 -3.97 -2.01 -3.23
N THR A 161 -3.40 -2.48 -2.14
CA THR A 161 -4.03 -2.25 -0.86
C THR A 161 -3.33 -1.15 -0.07
N PRO A 162 -3.94 0.04 0.08
CA PRO A 162 -3.51 1.03 1.04
C PRO A 162 -3.83 0.64 2.49
N ARG A 163 -4.49 -0.49 2.73
CA ARG A 163 -4.99 -0.92 4.06
C ARG A 163 -3.92 -1.06 5.13
N VAL A 164 -2.65 -1.13 4.75
CA VAL A 164 -1.54 -1.06 5.70
C VAL A 164 -1.48 0.32 6.34
N TYR A 165 -1.82 1.36 5.57
CA TYR A 165 -1.83 2.76 5.99
C TYR A 165 -3.25 3.28 6.23
N ALA A 166 -4.17 3.15 5.26
CA ALA A 166 -5.53 3.67 5.34
C ALA A 166 -6.58 2.67 4.86
N ARG A 167 -7.74 2.62 5.52
CA ARG A 167 -8.84 1.70 5.16
C ARG A 167 -9.77 2.25 4.10
N PHE A 168 -9.66 3.52 3.72
CA PHE A 168 -10.44 4.14 2.64
C PHE A 168 -9.74 3.91 1.28
N PRO A 169 -10.27 3.05 0.39
CA PRO A 169 -9.56 2.55 -0.78
C PRO A 169 -9.70 3.45 -2.02
N PHE A 170 -9.73 4.78 -1.90
CA PHE A 170 -9.85 5.69 -3.05
C PHE A 170 -8.52 5.94 -3.76
N PHE A 171 -7.40 5.49 -3.20
CA PHE A 171 -6.06 5.58 -3.78
C PHE A 171 -5.34 4.24 -3.64
N ASN A 172 -4.25 4.08 -4.37
CA ASN A 172 -3.29 2.99 -4.15
C ASN A 172 -1.87 3.56 -3.96
N GLN A 173 -0.92 2.69 -3.74
CA GLN A 173 0.46 3.05 -3.43
C GLN A 173 1.34 3.21 -4.68
N MET A 174 0.77 3.56 -5.84
CA MET A 174 1.45 3.87 -7.10
C MET A 174 1.44 5.38 -7.32
N ASN A 175 2.59 5.96 -7.71
CA ASN A 175 2.72 7.42 -7.87
C ASN A 175 2.20 8.18 -6.64
N ASN A 176 2.63 7.79 -5.45
CA ASN A 176 2.02 8.25 -4.20
C ASN A 176 3.07 8.73 -3.20
N ARG A 177 2.70 9.76 -2.44
CA ARG A 177 3.34 10.19 -1.19
C ARG A 177 2.27 10.27 -0.13
N ASP A 178 2.53 9.68 1.02
CA ASP A 178 1.63 9.65 2.17
C ASP A 178 2.43 10.04 3.43
N LEU A 179 2.07 11.16 4.03
CA LEU A 179 2.54 11.55 5.36
C LEU A 179 1.38 11.33 6.33
N PHE A 180 1.60 10.50 7.33
CA PHE A 180 0.53 10.16 8.27
C PHE A 180 0.95 10.30 9.73
N GLU A 181 -0.06 10.54 10.56
CA GLU A 181 0.00 10.43 12.02
C GLU A 181 -1.14 9.52 12.48
N GLU A 182 -0.85 8.62 13.42
CA GLU A 182 -1.78 7.63 13.94
C GLU A 182 -1.76 7.61 15.46
N ILE A 183 -2.92 7.50 16.08
CA ILE A 183 -3.10 7.19 17.50
C ILE A 183 -3.88 5.90 17.63
N VAL A 184 -3.29 4.91 18.32
CA VAL A 184 -3.96 3.67 18.67
C VAL A 184 -4.17 3.62 20.18
N LEU A 185 -5.41 3.40 20.60
CA LEU A 185 -5.79 3.23 22.01
C LEU A 185 -6.28 1.80 22.24
N ARG A 186 -5.90 1.21 23.37
CA ARG A 186 -6.33 -0.14 23.77
C ARG A 186 -6.93 -0.11 25.17
N PRO A 187 -8.15 0.46 25.36
CA PRO A 187 -8.83 0.54 26.66
C PRO A 187 -9.36 -0.85 27.08
N GLY A 188 -8.48 -1.74 27.46
CA GLY A 188 -8.79 -3.12 27.79
C GLY A 188 -8.19 -4.12 26.81
N LYS A 189 -8.46 -5.44 27.07
CA LYS A 189 -7.84 -6.54 26.29
C LYS A 189 -8.51 -6.78 24.94
N ASN A 190 -9.78 -6.39 24.81
CA ASN A 190 -10.64 -6.77 23.70
C ASN A 190 -11.02 -5.60 22.78
N PHE A 191 -10.69 -4.37 23.14
CA PHE A 191 -11.09 -3.19 22.38
C PHE A 191 -9.88 -2.40 21.91
N THR A 192 -9.89 -2.03 20.63
CA THR A 192 -8.88 -1.17 20.01
C THR A 192 -9.58 -0.05 19.28
N ILE A 193 -9.14 1.19 19.50
CA ILE A 193 -9.55 2.37 18.75
C ILE A 193 -8.31 2.85 17.99
N ARG A 194 -8.49 3.22 16.73
CA ARG A 194 -7.44 3.82 15.90
C ARG A 194 -8.00 5.08 15.26
N SER A 195 -7.21 6.12 15.19
CA SER A 195 -7.52 7.34 14.46
C SER A 195 -6.28 7.82 13.72
N ASP A 196 -6.42 8.09 12.43
CA ASP A 196 -5.33 8.43 11.53
C ASP A 196 -5.66 9.72 10.78
N ILE A 197 -4.62 10.49 10.46
CA ILE A 197 -4.68 11.63 9.54
C ILE A 197 -3.61 11.42 8.48
N HIS A 198 -3.99 11.53 7.21
CA HIS A 198 -3.09 11.38 6.07
C HIS A 198 -3.08 12.63 5.20
N GLY A 199 -1.90 13.13 4.87
CA GLY A 199 -1.69 14.01 3.74
C GLY A 199 -1.24 13.18 2.54
N LEU A 200 -2.04 13.24 1.46
CA LEU A 200 -1.84 12.41 0.26
C LEU A 200 -1.49 13.28 -0.95
N TRP A 201 -0.43 12.92 -1.65
CA TRP A 201 0.00 13.58 -2.89
C TRP A 201 0.44 12.56 -3.92
N LEU A 202 0.33 12.92 -5.19
CA LEU A 202 1.04 12.22 -6.26
C LEU A 202 2.53 12.53 -6.16
N ALA A 203 3.38 11.54 -6.41
CA ALA A 203 4.83 11.74 -6.46
C ALA A 203 5.24 12.56 -7.68
N ASN A 204 4.54 12.38 -8.81
CA ASN A 204 4.76 13.09 -10.05
C ASN A 204 3.43 13.57 -10.66
N SER A 205 3.36 14.85 -11.03
CA SER A 205 2.19 15.47 -11.65
C SER A 205 2.00 15.14 -13.13
N HIS A 206 2.96 14.52 -13.80
CA HIS A 206 2.86 14.06 -15.20
C HIS A 206 2.32 12.62 -15.29
N ASP A 207 2.16 11.98 -14.16
CA ASP A 207 1.60 10.64 -14.05
C ASP A 207 0.17 10.65 -13.55
N LEU A 208 -0.45 9.49 -13.48
CA LEU A 208 -1.85 9.32 -13.14
C LEU A 208 -2.08 9.18 -11.62
N TRP A 209 -3.26 9.50 -11.18
CA TRP A 209 -3.82 9.00 -9.93
C TRP A 209 -4.36 7.59 -10.16
N TYR A 210 -3.72 6.59 -9.58
CA TYR A 210 -4.06 5.19 -9.75
C TYR A 210 -5.05 4.70 -8.70
N THR A 211 -6.04 3.92 -9.17
CA THR A 211 -7.02 3.20 -8.33
C THR A 211 -7.27 1.81 -8.93
N GLY A 212 -8.04 0.95 -8.26
CA GLY A 212 -8.48 -0.31 -8.82
C GLY A 212 -8.13 -1.55 -8.01
N GLY A 213 -8.48 -2.72 -8.56
CA GLY A 213 -8.48 -4.01 -7.89
C GLY A 213 -7.17 -4.81 -7.92
N GLY A 214 -6.14 -4.30 -8.58
CA GLY A 214 -4.82 -4.93 -8.62
C GLY A 214 -4.55 -5.85 -9.78
N ALA A 215 -3.32 -6.36 -9.83
CA ALA A 215 -2.76 -7.13 -10.95
C ALA A 215 -3.52 -8.44 -11.25
N TYR A 216 -4.27 -8.96 -10.29
CA TYR A 216 -4.97 -10.25 -10.41
C TYR A 216 -6.40 -10.15 -10.97
N GLN A 217 -6.83 -9.01 -11.48
CA GLN A 217 -8.11 -8.90 -12.17
C GLN A 217 -8.06 -9.70 -13.47
N PRO A 218 -8.93 -10.73 -13.67
CA PRO A 218 -8.73 -11.69 -14.75
C PRO A 218 -9.07 -11.16 -16.15
N TRP A 219 -9.97 -10.19 -16.25
CA TRP A 219 -10.48 -9.71 -17.55
C TRP A 219 -9.87 -8.40 -18.01
N THR A 220 -9.34 -7.63 -17.10
CA THR A 220 -8.75 -6.32 -17.39
C THR A 220 -7.40 -6.20 -16.70
N PHE A 221 -6.69 -5.12 -16.93
CA PHE A 221 -5.43 -4.84 -16.22
C PHE A 221 -5.63 -4.72 -14.70
N GLY A 222 -6.81 -4.35 -14.24
CA GLY A 222 -7.15 -4.27 -12.82
C GLY A 222 -6.81 -2.96 -12.13
N TYR A 223 -6.02 -2.11 -12.76
CA TYR A 223 -5.80 -0.73 -12.37
C TYR A 223 -6.47 0.22 -13.33
N THR A 224 -6.97 1.32 -12.80
CA THR A 224 -7.45 2.46 -13.58
C THR A 224 -6.64 3.69 -13.22
N GLY A 225 -6.44 4.59 -14.19
CA GLY A 225 -5.73 5.84 -14.01
C GLY A 225 -6.65 7.03 -14.28
N ARG A 226 -6.51 8.06 -13.48
CA ARG A 226 -7.18 9.34 -13.67
C ARG A 226 -6.13 10.41 -13.87
N PRO A 227 -6.35 11.41 -14.75
CA PRO A 227 -5.37 12.44 -15.02
C PRO A 227 -5.10 13.28 -13.76
N SER A 228 -3.84 13.60 -13.52
CA SER A 228 -3.41 14.52 -12.47
C SER A 228 -3.82 15.96 -12.75
N ASN A 229 -4.04 16.31 -14.03
CA ASN A 229 -4.24 17.68 -14.54
C ASN A 229 -3.10 18.65 -14.13
N GLY A 230 -1.86 18.13 -14.04
CA GLY A 230 -0.69 18.89 -13.65
C GLY A 230 -0.56 19.18 -12.16
N HIS A 231 -1.44 18.59 -11.34
CA HIS A 231 -1.43 18.76 -9.89
C HIS A 231 -0.82 17.56 -9.18
N THR A 232 -0.34 17.78 -7.93
CA THR A 232 0.12 16.69 -7.06
C THR A 232 -0.76 16.49 -5.83
N GLY A 233 -1.37 17.54 -5.27
CA GLY A 233 -2.22 17.44 -4.07
C GLY A 233 -3.44 16.55 -4.31
N LEU A 234 -3.49 15.36 -3.65
CA LEU A 234 -4.57 14.40 -3.86
C LEU A 234 -5.70 14.60 -2.84
N ALA A 235 -5.42 14.46 -1.55
CA ALA A 235 -6.42 14.61 -0.49
C ALA A 235 -5.79 14.77 0.90
N THR A 236 -6.59 15.24 1.86
CA THR A 236 -6.37 14.99 3.29
C THR A 236 -7.43 13.99 3.74
N LEU A 237 -7.00 12.88 4.32
CA LEU A 237 -7.88 11.82 4.80
C LEU A 237 -7.87 11.79 6.33
N TYR A 238 -9.05 11.67 6.92
CA TYR A 238 -9.30 11.50 8.35
C TYR A 238 -9.98 10.16 8.55
N ASP A 239 -9.36 9.27 9.33
CA ASP A 239 -9.85 7.93 9.60
C ASP A 239 -10.10 7.71 11.09
N ILE A 240 -11.15 6.98 11.41
CA ILE A 240 -11.39 6.42 12.74
C ILE A 240 -11.95 5.01 12.64
N SER A 241 -11.45 4.11 13.48
CA SER A 241 -11.98 2.76 13.59
C SER A 241 -12.02 2.27 15.03
N GLY A 242 -12.96 1.35 15.31
CA GLY A 242 -13.06 0.66 16.56
C GLY A 242 -13.24 -0.84 16.31
N ASP A 243 -12.36 -1.67 16.90
CA ASP A 243 -12.38 -3.12 16.77
C ASP A 243 -12.64 -3.76 18.13
N TYR A 244 -13.69 -4.58 18.26
CA TYR A 244 -14.03 -5.30 19.46
C TYR A 244 -13.96 -6.81 19.25
N LYS A 245 -13.17 -7.50 20.10
CA LYS A 245 -13.06 -8.96 20.11
C LYS A 245 -14.01 -9.54 21.17
N TRP A 246 -15.00 -10.28 20.72
CA TRP A 246 -15.93 -10.98 21.60
C TRP A 246 -15.43 -12.39 21.94
N LYS A 247 -16.20 -13.10 22.76
CA LYS A 247 -15.98 -14.52 23.04
C LYS A 247 -16.29 -15.37 21.79
N TYR A 248 -15.84 -16.63 21.79
CA TYR A 248 -16.15 -17.63 20.75
C TYR A 248 -15.72 -17.27 19.33
N GLY A 249 -14.59 -16.58 19.18
CA GLY A 249 -14.05 -16.25 17.87
C GLY A 249 -14.78 -15.13 17.11
N ILE A 250 -15.70 -14.42 17.75
CA ILE A 250 -16.45 -13.30 17.16
C ILE A 250 -15.64 -12.01 17.32
N SER A 251 -15.57 -11.21 16.26
CA SER A 251 -15.12 -9.83 16.34
C SER A 251 -15.96 -8.91 15.47
N VAL A 252 -16.13 -7.66 15.92
CA VAL A 252 -16.87 -6.63 15.23
C VAL A 252 -15.95 -5.42 15.06
N GLY A 253 -15.86 -4.91 13.83
CA GLY A 253 -15.16 -3.69 13.47
C GLY A 253 -16.13 -2.63 12.97
N LEU A 254 -15.89 -1.38 13.36
CA LEU A 254 -16.55 -0.19 12.83
C LEU A 254 -15.48 0.70 12.21
N TYR A 255 -15.76 1.26 11.06
CA TYR A 255 -14.85 2.17 10.36
C TYR A 255 -15.62 3.36 9.80
N PHE A 256 -15.01 4.54 9.89
CA PHE A 256 -15.43 5.74 9.19
C PHE A 256 -14.20 6.53 8.72
N GLY A 257 -14.20 6.92 7.44
CA GLY A 257 -13.19 7.76 6.83
C GLY A 257 -13.83 8.93 6.08
N TYR A 258 -13.18 10.09 6.13
CA TYR A 258 -13.57 11.29 5.40
C TYR A 258 -12.39 11.90 4.69
N ALA A 259 -12.47 12.00 3.35
CA ALA A 259 -11.44 12.58 2.50
C ALA A 259 -11.84 13.96 2.00
N VAL A 260 -10.99 14.94 2.25
CA VAL A 260 -11.08 16.28 1.67
C VAL A 260 -10.21 16.31 0.42
N GLY A 261 -10.84 16.37 -0.75
CA GLY A 261 -10.13 16.31 -2.04
C GLY A 261 -9.24 17.53 -2.28
N GLY A 262 -8.00 17.25 -2.69
CA GLY A 262 -7.01 18.22 -3.11
C GLY A 262 -7.21 18.68 -4.57
N PRO A 263 -6.25 19.44 -5.13
CA PRO A 263 -6.33 19.97 -6.50
C PRO A 263 -6.57 18.90 -7.58
N VAL A 264 -5.95 17.71 -7.46
CA VAL A 264 -6.16 16.57 -8.38
C VAL A 264 -7.63 16.17 -8.41
N VAL A 265 -8.21 15.92 -7.23
CA VAL A 265 -9.60 15.48 -7.11
C VAL A 265 -10.56 16.59 -7.53
N LYS A 266 -10.29 17.85 -7.15
CA LYS A 266 -11.10 19.02 -7.53
C LYS A 266 -11.15 19.25 -9.02
N ALA A 267 -10.06 19.00 -9.74
CA ALA A 267 -10.02 19.13 -11.20
C ALA A 267 -10.87 18.07 -11.92
N ILE A 268 -11.08 16.90 -11.30
CA ILE A 268 -11.87 15.79 -11.87
C ILE A 268 -13.33 15.86 -11.42
N TYR A 269 -13.57 16.24 -10.16
CA TYR A 269 -14.88 16.27 -9.51
C TYR A 269 -15.19 17.64 -8.91
N PRO A 270 -15.29 18.71 -9.72
CA PRO A 270 -15.42 20.08 -9.22
C PRO A 270 -16.64 20.33 -8.30
N PRO A 271 -17.82 19.70 -8.51
CA PRO A 271 -18.96 19.94 -7.62
C PRO A 271 -18.82 19.30 -6.24
N ASN A 272 -18.20 18.11 -6.18
CA ASN A 272 -18.10 17.32 -4.94
C ASN A 272 -16.72 16.61 -4.85
N PRO A 273 -15.66 17.32 -4.46
CA PRO A 273 -14.32 16.73 -4.38
C PRO A 273 -14.09 15.91 -3.10
N ASN A 274 -15.02 15.95 -2.15
CA ASN A 274 -14.90 15.25 -0.88
C ASN A 274 -15.61 13.90 -0.92
N GLY A 275 -15.14 12.95 -0.12
CA GLY A 275 -15.72 11.62 -0.04
C GLY A 275 -15.77 11.10 1.39
N ALA A 276 -16.77 10.28 1.67
CA ALA A 276 -16.87 9.56 2.94
C ALA A 276 -17.12 8.07 2.70
N LEU A 277 -16.56 7.24 3.59
CA LEU A 277 -16.78 5.80 3.60
C LEU A 277 -16.99 5.33 5.04
N GLY A 278 -18.05 4.59 5.28
CA GLY A 278 -18.28 3.92 6.55
C GLY A 278 -18.71 2.49 6.32
N TYR A 279 -18.23 1.56 7.16
CA TYR A 279 -18.67 0.18 7.13
C TYR A 279 -18.59 -0.48 8.50
N THR A 280 -19.35 -1.57 8.64
CA THR A 280 -19.25 -2.51 9.75
C THR A 280 -18.73 -3.84 9.23
N GLU A 281 -17.76 -4.40 9.93
CA GLU A 281 -17.21 -5.71 9.62
C GLU A 281 -17.53 -6.68 10.76
N PHE A 282 -18.04 -7.84 10.42
CA PHE A 282 -18.31 -8.94 11.35
C PHE A 282 -17.47 -10.15 10.96
N ASN A 283 -16.64 -10.64 11.89
CA ASN A 283 -15.81 -11.81 11.67
C ASN A 283 -16.16 -12.90 12.68
N TYR A 284 -16.28 -14.12 12.20
CA TYR A 284 -16.43 -15.31 13.01
C TYR A 284 -15.38 -16.35 12.65
N ARG A 285 -14.63 -16.82 13.64
CA ARG A 285 -13.65 -17.90 13.49
C ARG A 285 -14.14 -19.12 14.28
N PHE A 286 -14.37 -20.19 13.58
CA PHE A 286 -14.80 -21.50 14.09
C PHE A 286 -13.65 -22.50 14.09
#